data_3b44c5cede7983c17608cebab61cfd55
#
_entry.id   3b44c5cede7983c17608cebab61cfd55
#
_cell.length_a   1.000
_cell.length_b   1.000
_cell.length_c   1.000
_cell.angle_alpha   90.00
_cell.angle_beta   90.00
_cell.angle_gamma   90.00
#
_symmetry.space_group_name_H-M   'P 1'
#
loop_
_entity.id
_entity.type
_entity.pdbx_description
1 polymer ?
#
loop_
_entity_poly.entity_id
_entity_poly.type
_entity_poly.pdbx_seq_one_letter_code
_entity_poly.pdbx_strand_id
1 'polypeptide(L)'
;MIKMKTTASIFTKITLGVLLAGSMAACNKTKTADKPATEPVSKNETIVFVNQDTLLSKYEYAKDVTKTIQDKGKAAQSDVGGRQQAFQREVTEYQKNANTMPADQRQTTEQRLQREQQDLQGYQQNATAQFQNEQATEAGKVYDKIAEFVKGYAKEKGYKLVLTYSKTNPTVLYGDATLDVTADVTKRLNDAYAKDKK
;
A
#
# COMPACT_ATOMS: atom_id res chain seq x y z
N MET A 1 44.08 -0.20 -27.76
CA MET A 1 44.54 -0.21 -29.19
C MET A 1 44.01 -1.50 -29.81
N ILE A 2 42.93 -1.46 -30.57
CA ILE A 2 42.65 -2.35 -31.71
C ILE A 2 41.51 -1.67 -32.48
N LYS A 3 41.76 -1.59 -33.78
CA LYS A 3 41.16 -0.73 -34.79
C LYS A 3 39.77 -1.19 -35.30
N MET A 4 39.04 -0.18 -35.73
CA MET A 4 37.89 -0.16 -36.64
C MET A 4 37.98 -1.15 -37.81
N LYS A 5 36.82 -1.61 -38.29
CA LYS A 5 36.58 -1.76 -39.73
C LYS A 5 35.11 -1.48 -40.08
N THR A 6 34.93 -0.41 -40.78
CA THR A 6 33.80 0.00 -41.64
C THR A 6 33.73 -0.88 -42.88
N THR A 7 32.54 -1.26 -43.31
CA THR A 7 32.27 -1.56 -44.72
C THR A 7 30.89 -1.03 -45.12
N ALA A 8 30.95 -0.21 -46.14
CA ALA A 8 29.84 0.50 -46.79
C ALA A 8 29.25 -0.29 -47.96
N SER A 9 28.02 0.13 -48.30
CA SER A 9 27.45 0.21 -49.66
C SER A 9 27.09 -1.09 -50.39
N ILE A 10 25.82 -1.15 -50.86
CA ILE A 10 25.55 -1.17 -52.31
C ILE A 10 24.05 -0.79 -52.51
N PHE A 11 23.87 0.27 -53.30
CA PHE A 11 22.61 0.66 -53.94
C PHE A 11 22.25 -0.31 -55.05
N THR A 12 20.96 -0.65 -55.23
CA THR A 12 20.44 -1.03 -56.52
C THR A 12 19.02 -0.52 -56.70
N LYS A 13 18.85 0.49 -57.56
CA LYS A 13 17.61 0.94 -58.15
C LYS A 13 17.24 0.00 -59.27
N ILE A 14 15.98 -0.44 -59.35
CA ILE A 14 15.37 -0.87 -60.64
C ILE A 14 13.95 -0.31 -60.72
N THR A 15 13.76 0.39 -61.80
CA THR A 15 12.59 1.14 -62.26
C THR A 15 11.60 0.26 -63.05
N LEU A 16 10.34 0.67 -62.98
CA LEU A 16 9.35 0.79 -64.07
C LEU A 16 8.61 -0.47 -64.58
N GLY A 17 7.30 -0.39 -64.51
CA GLY A 17 6.37 -1.29 -65.24
C GLY A 17 4.91 -0.98 -64.91
N VAL A 18 4.30 -0.04 -65.68
CA VAL A 18 2.88 0.25 -65.72
C VAL A 18 2.22 -0.80 -66.60
N LEU A 19 1.07 -1.37 -66.20
CA LEU A 19 -0.02 -1.75 -67.10
C LEU A 19 -1.37 -1.89 -66.37
N LEU A 20 -2.36 -1.21 -66.94
CA LEU A 20 -3.79 -1.19 -66.61
C LEU A 20 -4.47 -2.51 -67.00
N ALA A 21 -5.47 -2.84 -66.27
CA ALA A 21 -6.88 -3.07 -66.70
C ALA A 21 -7.56 -4.21 -65.96
N GLY A 22 -8.83 -3.97 -65.63
CA GLY A 22 -9.83 -5.03 -65.60
C GLY A 22 -10.53 -5.30 -64.27
N SER A 23 -11.62 -4.58 -64.03
CA SER A 23 -12.80 -4.90 -63.24
C SER A 23 -13.12 -6.40 -63.08
N MET A 24 -13.50 -6.82 -61.88
CA MET A 24 -14.77 -7.55 -61.68
C MET A 24 -15.09 -7.70 -60.20
N ALA A 25 -16.31 -7.33 -59.86
CA ALA A 25 -16.90 -7.50 -58.56
C ALA A 25 -17.06 -8.99 -58.22
N ALA A 26 -16.63 -9.38 -57.04
CA ALA A 26 -17.07 -10.59 -56.38
C ALA A 26 -17.19 -10.31 -54.87
N CYS A 27 -18.42 -10.18 -54.42
CA CYS A 27 -18.76 -10.24 -52.98
C CYS A 27 -18.35 -11.59 -52.43
N ASN A 28 -17.30 -11.63 -51.66
CA ASN A 28 -17.04 -12.75 -50.81
C ASN A 28 -17.08 -12.29 -49.32
N LYS A 29 -18.14 -12.73 -48.65
CA LYS A 29 -18.39 -12.51 -47.23
C LYS A 29 -17.39 -13.31 -46.43
N THR A 30 -16.20 -12.78 -46.26
CA THR A 30 -15.25 -13.30 -45.26
C THR A 30 -15.59 -12.64 -43.94
N LYS A 31 -16.00 -13.45 -42.97
CA LYS A 31 -16.09 -13.04 -41.55
C LYS A 31 -14.73 -12.57 -41.10
N THR A 32 -14.55 -11.26 -41.07
CA THR A 32 -13.43 -10.63 -40.44
C THR A 32 -13.62 -10.78 -38.94
N ALA A 33 -12.73 -11.45 -38.29
CA ALA A 33 -12.66 -11.54 -36.84
C ALA A 33 -12.72 -10.11 -36.27
N ASP A 34 -13.58 -9.90 -35.31
CA ASP A 34 -13.72 -8.65 -34.56
C ASP A 34 -12.37 -8.26 -33.98
N LYS A 35 -11.74 -7.31 -34.64
CA LYS A 35 -10.75 -6.46 -34.01
C LYS A 35 -11.53 -5.67 -32.96
N PRO A 36 -11.13 -5.67 -31.66
CA PRO A 36 -11.81 -4.83 -30.69
C PRO A 36 -11.72 -3.39 -31.22
N ALA A 37 -12.88 -2.83 -31.51
CA ALA A 37 -13.00 -1.43 -31.89
C ALA A 37 -12.48 -0.62 -30.68
N THR A 38 -11.32 -0.03 -30.83
CA THR A 38 -10.86 1.01 -29.94
C THR A 38 -11.82 2.18 -30.21
N GLU A 39 -12.84 2.32 -29.38
CA GLU A 39 -13.70 3.49 -29.42
C GLU A 39 -12.83 4.73 -29.33
N PRO A 40 -13.07 5.77 -30.15
CA PRO A 40 -12.29 7.00 -30.05
C PRO A 40 -12.46 7.57 -28.65
N VAL A 41 -11.34 7.78 -27.96
CA VAL A 41 -11.26 8.38 -26.62
C VAL A 41 -12.08 9.67 -26.63
N SER A 42 -13.18 9.67 -25.89
CA SER A 42 -14.10 10.82 -25.80
C SER A 42 -13.36 12.03 -25.23
N LYS A 43 -13.58 13.21 -25.80
CA LYS A 43 -12.95 14.48 -25.35
C LYS A 43 -13.28 14.88 -23.91
N ASN A 44 -14.09 14.10 -23.19
CA ASN A 44 -14.51 14.34 -21.80
C ASN A 44 -13.86 13.36 -20.78
N GLU A 45 -12.82 12.64 -21.18
CA GLU A 45 -12.11 11.77 -20.24
C GLU A 45 -11.21 12.61 -19.33
N THR A 46 -11.69 12.86 -18.12
CA THR A 46 -10.94 13.67 -17.15
C THR A 46 -10.17 12.76 -16.21
N ILE A 47 -8.87 12.96 -16.18
CA ILE A 47 -7.96 12.39 -15.18
C ILE A 47 -7.82 13.43 -14.07
N VAL A 48 -8.02 13.01 -12.83
CA VAL A 48 -7.85 13.85 -11.64
C VAL A 48 -6.94 13.17 -10.64
N PHE A 49 -6.50 13.88 -9.62
CA PHE A 49 -5.71 13.28 -8.56
C PHE A 49 -6.18 13.70 -7.17
N VAL A 50 -5.82 12.87 -6.20
CA VAL A 50 -5.99 13.10 -4.77
C VAL A 50 -4.62 13.09 -4.11
N ASN A 51 -4.28 14.14 -3.37
CA ASN A 51 -3.10 14.16 -2.51
C ASN A 51 -3.37 13.28 -1.28
N GLN A 52 -2.78 12.09 -1.27
CA GLN A 52 -2.99 11.09 -0.24
C GLN A 52 -2.50 11.56 1.13
N ASP A 53 -1.38 12.29 1.19
CA ASP A 53 -0.83 12.78 2.46
C ASP A 53 -1.79 13.78 3.11
N THR A 54 -2.35 14.69 2.30
CA THR A 54 -3.36 15.66 2.74
C THR A 54 -4.67 14.98 3.13
N LEU A 55 -5.13 14.02 2.31
CA LEU A 55 -6.37 13.29 2.57
C LEU A 55 -6.27 12.54 3.91
N LEU A 56 -5.23 11.72 4.12
CA LEU A 56 -5.07 10.93 5.34
C LEU A 56 -4.93 11.82 6.58
N SER A 57 -4.29 12.99 6.45
CA SER A 57 -4.15 13.94 7.57
C SER A 57 -5.46 14.65 7.95
N LYS A 58 -6.43 14.71 7.05
CA LYS A 58 -7.70 15.43 7.23
C LYS A 58 -8.93 14.51 7.30
N TYR A 59 -8.82 13.25 6.93
CA TYR A 59 -9.90 12.27 7.00
C TYR A 59 -10.10 11.79 8.44
N GLU A 60 -11.25 12.10 9.05
CA GLU A 60 -11.50 11.83 10.47
C GLU A 60 -11.45 10.33 10.81
N TYR A 61 -11.96 9.45 9.94
CA TYR A 61 -11.81 8.01 10.13
C TYR A 61 -10.33 7.57 10.18
N ALA A 62 -9.50 8.09 9.29
CA ALA A 62 -8.07 7.78 9.28
C ALA A 62 -7.36 8.27 10.56
N LYS A 63 -7.76 9.44 11.08
CA LYS A 63 -7.26 9.96 12.36
C LYS A 63 -7.68 9.08 13.53
N ASP A 64 -8.95 8.64 13.58
CA ASP A 64 -9.44 7.77 14.63
C ASP A 64 -8.75 6.41 14.61
N VAL A 65 -8.53 5.82 13.42
CA VAL A 65 -7.74 4.60 13.25
C VAL A 65 -6.30 4.81 13.71
N THR A 66 -5.66 5.91 13.29
CA THR A 66 -4.29 6.23 13.71
C THR A 66 -4.18 6.35 15.23
N LYS A 67 -5.13 7.04 15.85
CA LYS A 67 -5.18 7.16 17.33
C LYS A 67 -5.33 5.80 17.98
N THR A 68 -6.25 4.97 17.51
CA THR A 68 -6.48 3.62 18.03
C THR A 68 -5.21 2.77 17.95
N ILE A 69 -4.52 2.78 16.82
CA ILE A 69 -3.25 2.06 16.64
C ILE A 69 -2.17 2.60 17.57
N GLN A 70 -2.06 3.92 17.74
CA GLN A 70 -1.10 4.51 18.68
C GLN A 70 -1.39 4.09 20.13
N ASP A 71 -2.66 4.09 20.55
CA ASP A 71 -3.04 3.71 21.90
C ASP A 71 -2.76 2.20 22.15
N LYS A 72 -3.05 1.34 21.16
CA LYS A 72 -2.70 -0.09 21.22
C LYS A 72 -1.18 -0.32 21.27
N GLY A 73 -0.42 0.43 20.47
CA GLY A 73 1.05 0.36 20.50
C GLY A 73 1.62 0.73 21.88
N LYS A 74 1.11 1.80 22.50
CA LYS A 74 1.48 2.18 23.85
C LYS A 74 1.11 1.11 24.88
N ALA A 75 -0.08 0.52 24.78
CA ALA A 75 -0.53 -0.54 25.66
C ALA A 75 0.37 -1.79 25.55
N ALA A 76 0.67 -2.24 24.32
CA ALA A 76 1.56 -3.37 24.07
C ALA A 76 2.97 -3.12 24.61
N GLN A 77 3.51 -1.91 24.40
CA GLN A 77 4.83 -1.53 24.94
C GLN A 77 4.84 -1.51 26.46
N SER A 78 3.78 -0.99 27.08
CA SER A 78 3.64 -0.96 28.56
C SER A 78 3.54 -2.37 29.14
N ASP A 79 2.79 -3.28 28.51
CA ASP A 79 2.66 -4.66 28.97
C ASP A 79 3.99 -5.42 28.87
N VAL A 80 4.67 -5.33 27.73
CA VAL A 80 6.01 -5.92 27.55
C VAL A 80 7.00 -5.35 28.58
N GLY A 81 7.01 -4.02 28.77
CA GLY A 81 7.86 -3.36 29.76
C GLY A 81 7.56 -3.80 31.19
N GLY A 82 6.27 -3.95 31.54
CA GLY A 82 5.83 -4.45 32.84
C GLY A 82 6.33 -5.87 33.14
N ARG A 83 6.22 -6.78 32.15
CA ARG A 83 6.74 -8.15 32.25
C ARG A 83 8.25 -8.18 32.39
N GLN A 84 8.96 -7.38 31.61
CA GLN A 84 10.41 -7.28 31.70
C GLN A 84 10.88 -6.78 33.07
N GLN A 85 10.19 -5.78 33.63
CA GLN A 85 10.49 -5.29 34.98
C GLN A 85 10.18 -6.32 36.07
N ALA A 86 9.08 -7.10 35.92
CA ALA A 86 8.74 -8.17 36.84
C ALA A 86 9.85 -9.24 36.84
N PHE A 87 10.25 -9.72 35.68
CA PHE A 87 11.34 -10.67 35.53
C PHE A 87 12.66 -10.15 36.14
N GLN A 88 13.01 -8.89 35.88
CA GLN A 88 14.21 -8.29 36.45
C GLN A 88 14.19 -8.23 38.01
N ARG A 89 13.01 -7.98 38.59
CA ARG A 89 12.83 -8.03 40.05
C ARG A 89 13.05 -9.45 40.57
N GLU A 90 12.50 -10.46 39.92
CA GLU A 90 12.67 -11.87 40.33
C GLU A 90 14.11 -12.34 40.22
N VAL A 91 14.83 -11.96 39.15
CA VAL A 91 16.28 -12.23 39.01
C VAL A 91 17.06 -11.57 40.12
N THR A 92 16.73 -10.32 40.45
CA THR A 92 17.42 -9.59 41.52
C THR A 92 17.18 -10.22 42.90
N GLU A 93 15.95 -10.66 43.16
CA GLU A 93 15.60 -11.36 44.40
C GLU A 93 16.31 -12.72 44.51
N TYR A 94 16.32 -13.48 43.43
CA TYR A 94 17.10 -14.73 43.37
C TYR A 94 18.56 -14.51 43.67
N GLN A 95 19.20 -13.51 43.03
CA GLN A 95 20.62 -13.19 43.26
C GLN A 95 20.95 -12.86 44.72
N LYS A 96 20.03 -12.18 45.41
CA LYS A 96 20.21 -11.84 46.85
C LYS A 96 20.14 -13.09 47.75
N ASN A 97 19.30 -14.06 47.39
CA ASN A 97 18.98 -15.18 48.26
C ASN A 97 19.69 -16.48 47.85
N ALA A 98 20.30 -16.55 46.67
CA ALA A 98 20.88 -17.75 46.09
C ALA A 98 21.88 -18.50 47.01
N ASN A 99 22.71 -17.72 47.76
CA ASN A 99 23.73 -18.28 48.63
C ASN A 99 23.18 -18.93 49.90
N THR A 100 21.95 -18.57 50.30
CA THR A 100 21.28 -19.11 51.50
C THR A 100 20.21 -20.14 51.16
N MET A 101 19.93 -20.31 49.86
CA MET A 101 18.88 -21.20 49.34
C MET A 101 19.35 -22.66 49.30
N PRO A 102 18.52 -23.66 49.72
CA PRO A 102 18.81 -25.08 49.51
C PRO A 102 19.11 -25.42 48.06
N ALA A 103 19.98 -26.39 47.82
CA ALA A 103 20.48 -26.70 46.49
C ALA A 103 19.35 -27.07 45.46
N ASP A 104 18.37 -27.85 45.92
CA ASP A 104 17.21 -28.25 45.13
C ASP A 104 16.31 -27.07 44.76
N GLN A 105 16.05 -26.14 45.70
CA GLN A 105 15.28 -24.90 45.44
C GLN A 105 16.03 -23.98 44.49
N ARG A 106 17.33 -23.85 44.64
CA ARG A 106 18.17 -23.04 43.75
C ARG A 106 18.09 -23.57 42.31
N GLN A 107 18.28 -24.87 42.11
CA GLN A 107 18.18 -25.51 40.80
C GLN A 107 16.81 -25.31 40.16
N THR A 108 15.73 -25.49 40.92
CA THR A 108 14.37 -25.29 40.46
C THR A 108 14.10 -23.82 40.05
N THR A 109 14.60 -22.89 40.85
CA THR A 109 14.43 -21.46 40.56
C THR A 109 15.20 -21.05 39.30
N GLU A 110 16.47 -21.52 39.15
CA GLU A 110 17.24 -21.27 37.92
C GLU A 110 16.56 -21.76 36.68
N GLN A 111 16.04 -22.99 36.71
CA GLN A 111 15.28 -23.56 35.58
C GLN A 111 14.00 -22.77 35.27
N ARG A 112 13.32 -22.28 36.32
CA ARG A 112 12.14 -21.43 36.15
C ARG A 112 12.49 -20.08 35.49
N LEU A 113 13.50 -19.40 36.01
CA LEU A 113 13.96 -18.12 35.47
C LEU A 113 14.45 -18.24 34.02
N GLN A 114 15.12 -19.34 33.69
CA GLN A 114 15.54 -19.62 32.31
C GLN A 114 14.36 -19.77 31.35
N ARG A 115 13.30 -20.51 31.76
CA ARG A 115 12.09 -20.64 30.98
C ARG A 115 11.38 -19.30 30.81
N GLU A 116 11.23 -18.55 31.90
CA GLU A 116 10.58 -17.25 31.90
C GLU A 116 11.30 -16.24 31.01
N GLN A 117 12.63 -16.28 30.94
CA GLN A 117 13.41 -15.47 30.00
C GLN A 117 13.09 -15.82 28.54
N GLN A 118 12.95 -17.15 28.22
CA GLN A 118 12.59 -17.60 26.87
C GLN A 118 11.15 -17.18 26.53
N ASP A 119 10.23 -17.34 27.47
CA ASP A 119 8.82 -16.97 27.32
C ASP A 119 8.70 -15.45 27.09
N LEU A 120 9.45 -14.63 27.81
CA LEU A 120 9.47 -13.20 27.63
C LEU A 120 9.98 -12.78 26.24
N GLN A 121 11.02 -13.43 25.73
CA GLN A 121 11.53 -13.22 24.38
C GLN A 121 10.47 -13.59 23.32
N GLY A 122 9.84 -14.74 23.48
CA GLY A 122 8.74 -15.19 22.61
C GLY A 122 7.55 -14.22 22.64
N TYR A 123 7.20 -13.75 23.85
CA TYR A 123 6.14 -12.78 24.03
C TYR A 123 6.43 -11.44 23.32
N GLN A 124 7.65 -10.90 23.46
CA GLN A 124 8.05 -9.68 22.74
C GLN A 124 7.94 -9.82 21.22
N GLN A 125 8.43 -10.94 20.68
CA GLN A 125 8.37 -11.20 19.23
C GLN A 125 6.91 -11.29 18.76
N ASN A 126 6.07 -12.03 19.48
CA ASN A 126 4.67 -12.19 19.15
C ASN A 126 3.90 -10.88 19.25
N ALA A 127 4.12 -10.09 20.30
CA ALA A 127 3.48 -8.78 20.49
C ALA A 127 3.86 -7.81 19.34
N THR A 128 5.13 -7.82 18.92
CA THR A 128 5.60 -7.01 17.79
C THR A 128 4.94 -7.45 16.48
N ALA A 129 4.93 -8.75 16.18
CA ALA A 129 4.33 -9.29 14.97
C ALA A 129 2.81 -9.03 14.92
N GLN A 130 2.12 -9.22 16.04
CA GLN A 130 0.69 -8.94 16.15
C GLN A 130 0.39 -7.47 15.91
N PHE A 131 1.15 -6.56 16.51
CA PHE A 131 0.98 -5.12 16.32
C PHE A 131 1.21 -4.70 14.85
N GLN A 132 2.25 -5.23 14.20
CA GLN A 132 2.52 -4.96 12.78
C GLN A 132 1.37 -5.47 11.87
N ASN A 133 0.86 -6.67 12.13
CA ASN A 133 -0.26 -7.24 11.39
C ASN A 133 -1.53 -6.40 11.58
N GLU A 134 -1.79 -5.95 12.80
CA GLU A 134 -2.95 -5.11 13.09
C GLU A 134 -2.83 -3.75 12.40
N GLN A 135 -1.65 -3.13 12.44
CA GLN A 135 -1.38 -1.87 11.74
C GLN A 135 -1.62 -1.99 10.23
N ALA A 136 -1.12 -3.07 9.61
CA ALA A 136 -1.34 -3.32 8.19
C ALA A 136 -2.82 -3.55 7.86
N THR A 137 -3.53 -4.30 8.71
CA THR A 137 -4.97 -4.56 8.55
C THR A 137 -5.78 -3.28 8.62
N GLU A 138 -5.53 -2.44 9.60
CA GLU A 138 -6.25 -1.18 9.77
C GLU A 138 -5.94 -0.17 8.66
N ALA A 139 -4.68 -0.11 8.19
CA ALA A 139 -4.31 0.67 7.03
C ALA A 139 -5.05 0.20 5.76
N GLY A 140 -5.19 -1.12 5.58
CA GLY A 140 -5.99 -1.71 4.50
C GLY A 140 -7.45 -1.27 4.56
N LYS A 141 -8.08 -1.29 5.73
CA LYS A 141 -9.48 -0.83 5.90
C LYS A 141 -9.67 0.65 5.55
N VAL A 142 -8.69 1.50 5.92
CA VAL A 142 -8.73 2.93 5.52
C VAL A 142 -8.65 3.06 4.02
N TYR A 143 -7.73 2.32 3.38
CA TYR A 143 -7.60 2.31 1.92
C TYR A 143 -8.89 1.85 1.24
N ASP A 144 -9.48 0.74 1.67
CA ASP A 144 -10.71 0.18 1.08
C ASP A 144 -11.88 1.16 1.17
N LYS A 145 -12.06 1.83 2.32
CA LYS A 145 -13.08 2.87 2.47
C LYS A 145 -12.87 4.05 1.52
N ILE A 146 -11.64 4.51 1.36
CA ILE A 146 -11.29 5.58 0.42
C ILE A 146 -11.56 5.12 -1.02
N ALA A 147 -11.08 3.94 -1.39
CA ALA A 147 -11.20 3.41 -2.74
C ALA A 147 -12.68 3.21 -3.17
N GLU A 148 -13.50 2.64 -2.29
CA GLU A 148 -14.93 2.47 -2.58
C GLU A 148 -15.66 3.81 -2.70
N PHE A 149 -15.36 4.76 -1.83
CA PHE A 149 -15.90 6.10 -1.91
C PHE A 149 -15.49 6.79 -3.23
N VAL A 150 -14.20 6.76 -3.55
CA VAL A 150 -13.66 7.40 -4.77
C VAL A 150 -14.26 6.78 -6.04
N LYS A 151 -14.53 5.48 -6.05
CA LYS A 151 -15.20 4.79 -7.15
C LYS A 151 -16.61 5.36 -7.40
N GLY A 152 -17.39 5.61 -6.36
CA GLY A 152 -18.70 6.25 -6.45
C GLY A 152 -18.59 7.71 -6.91
N TYR A 153 -17.68 8.46 -6.29
CA TYR A 153 -17.39 9.85 -6.62
C TYR A 153 -16.96 10.05 -8.08
N ALA A 154 -16.06 9.20 -8.57
CA ALA A 154 -15.60 9.24 -9.96
C ALA A 154 -16.75 9.02 -10.96
N LYS A 155 -17.63 8.05 -10.68
CA LYS A 155 -18.82 7.81 -11.51
C LYS A 155 -19.77 9.01 -11.53
N GLU A 156 -20.04 9.61 -10.36
CA GLU A 156 -20.89 10.80 -10.25
C GLU A 156 -20.34 11.99 -11.06
N LYS A 157 -19.02 12.19 -10.99
CA LYS A 157 -18.35 13.33 -11.65
C LYS A 157 -17.94 13.05 -13.11
N GLY A 158 -18.08 11.82 -13.60
CA GLY A 158 -17.66 11.42 -14.94
C GLY A 158 -16.16 11.25 -15.11
N TYR A 159 -15.40 11.14 -14.00
CA TYR A 159 -13.96 10.90 -14.05
C TYR A 159 -13.68 9.46 -14.49
N LYS A 160 -12.66 9.28 -15.32
CA LYS A 160 -12.24 7.98 -15.82
C LYS A 160 -11.06 7.40 -15.04
N LEU A 161 -10.25 8.28 -14.46
CA LEU A 161 -9.11 7.89 -13.65
C LEU A 161 -8.91 8.89 -12.50
N VAL A 162 -8.72 8.35 -11.32
CA VAL A 162 -8.32 9.13 -10.13
C VAL A 162 -6.97 8.59 -9.67
N LEU A 163 -5.94 9.41 -9.77
CA LEU A 163 -4.58 9.08 -9.37
C LEU A 163 -4.33 9.48 -7.92
N THR A 164 -3.37 8.84 -7.26
CA THR A 164 -2.85 9.29 -5.98
C THR A 164 -1.55 10.06 -6.17
N TYR A 165 -1.45 11.21 -5.50
CA TYR A 165 -0.22 11.96 -5.34
C TYR A 165 0.24 11.81 -3.88
N SER A 166 1.48 11.38 -3.66
CA SER A 166 2.08 11.26 -2.32
C SER A 166 3.57 11.57 -2.39
N LYS A 167 4.09 12.21 -1.35
CA LYS A 167 5.53 12.48 -1.24
C LYS A 167 6.32 11.23 -0.84
N THR A 168 5.70 10.32 -0.10
CA THR A 168 6.33 9.08 0.37
C THR A 168 6.37 7.99 -0.69
N ASN A 169 5.43 8.01 -1.64
CA ASN A 169 5.39 7.10 -2.78
C ASN A 169 5.03 7.86 -4.05
N PRO A 170 5.98 8.59 -4.65
CA PRO A 170 5.71 9.51 -5.75
C PRO A 170 5.48 8.75 -7.07
N THR A 171 4.23 8.40 -7.35
CA THR A 171 3.80 7.85 -8.65
C THR A 171 3.45 8.96 -9.64
N VAL A 172 3.05 10.14 -9.13
CA VAL A 172 2.76 11.36 -9.90
C VAL A 172 3.76 12.44 -9.47
N LEU A 173 4.56 12.95 -10.41
CA LEU A 173 5.55 14.01 -10.13
C LEU A 173 4.95 15.42 -10.24
N TYR A 174 3.98 15.59 -11.13
CA TYR A 174 3.30 16.86 -11.37
C TYR A 174 1.83 16.62 -11.69
N GLY A 175 0.97 17.45 -11.13
CA GLY A 175 -0.43 17.55 -11.46
C GLY A 175 -0.85 19.02 -11.40
N ASP A 176 -1.58 19.47 -12.42
CA ASP A 176 -2.14 20.83 -12.40
C ASP A 176 -3.13 20.95 -11.24
N ALA A 177 -3.10 22.09 -10.53
CA ALA A 177 -3.95 22.32 -9.36
C ALA A 177 -5.46 22.23 -9.68
N THR A 178 -5.85 22.46 -10.93
CA THR A 178 -7.25 22.33 -11.38
C THR A 178 -7.73 20.87 -11.41
N LEU A 179 -6.81 19.91 -11.43
CA LEU A 179 -7.08 18.48 -11.39
C LEU A 179 -7.06 17.91 -9.96
N ASP A 180 -6.73 18.73 -8.95
CA ASP A 180 -6.72 18.32 -7.55
C ASP A 180 -8.13 18.31 -6.96
N VAL A 181 -8.65 17.10 -6.71
CA VAL A 181 -9.99 16.92 -6.10
C VAL A 181 -9.90 16.55 -4.60
N THR A 182 -8.73 16.68 -3.99
CA THR A 182 -8.46 16.27 -2.60
C THR A 182 -9.44 16.90 -1.61
N ALA A 183 -9.70 18.19 -1.74
CA ALA A 183 -10.55 18.92 -0.80
C ALA A 183 -12.02 18.44 -0.84
N ASP A 184 -12.58 18.24 -2.04
CA ASP A 184 -13.96 17.77 -2.22
C ASP A 184 -14.08 16.31 -1.76
N VAL A 185 -13.16 15.43 -2.15
CA VAL A 185 -13.12 14.03 -1.71
C VAL A 185 -13.04 13.94 -0.19
N THR A 186 -12.11 14.69 0.44
CA THR A 186 -11.92 14.66 1.90
C THR A 186 -13.18 15.15 2.64
N LYS A 187 -13.78 16.25 2.18
CA LYS A 187 -15.00 16.78 2.78
C LYS A 187 -16.12 15.73 2.74
N ARG A 188 -16.37 15.14 1.58
CA ARG A 188 -17.46 14.17 1.40
C ARG A 188 -17.20 12.87 2.16
N LEU A 189 -15.95 12.40 2.26
CA LEU A 189 -15.57 11.27 3.11
C LEU A 189 -15.89 11.55 4.59
N ASN A 190 -15.59 12.75 5.07
CA ASN A 190 -15.91 13.15 6.44
C ASN A 190 -17.41 13.27 6.67
N ASP A 191 -18.16 13.84 5.71
CA ASP A 191 -19.62 13.92 5.76
C ASP A 191 -20.27 12.53 5.82
N ALA A 192 -19.74 11.55 5.05
CA ALA A 192 -20.18 10.15 5.10
C ALA A 192 -19.84 9.50 6.46
N TYR A 193 -18.61 9.65 6.92
CA TYR A 193 -18.18 9.09 8.21
C TYR A 193 -18.96 9.65 9.39
N ALA A 194 -19.31 10.93 9.38
CA ALA A 194 -20.13 11.54 10.42
C ALA A 194 -21.56 10.97 10.49
N LYS A 195 -22.09 10.44 9.35
CA LYS A 195 -23.37 9.74 9.32
C LYS A 195 -23.27 8.32 9.86
N ASP A 196 -22.16 7.63 9.60
CA ASP A 196 -21.91 6.27 10.07
C ASP A 196 -21.71 6.21 11.62
N LYS A 197 -21.32 7.32 12.24
CA LYS A 197 -21.12 7.44 13.70
C LYS A 197 -22.41 7.71 14.49
N LYS A 198 -23.51 8.05 13.82
CA LYS A 198 -24.82 8.30 14.48
C LYS A 198 -25.63 7.04 14.59
#